data_8e1bce55e4b87915a2b1e00489a7eac6
#
_entry.id   8e1bce55e4b87915a2b1e00489a7eac6
#
_cell.length_a   1.000
_cell.length_b   1.000
_cell.length_c   1.000
_cell.angle_alpha   90.00
_cell.angle_beta   90.00
_cell.angle_gamma   90.00
#
_symmetry.space_group_name_H-M   'P 1'
#
loop_
_entity.id
_entity.type
_entity.pdbx_description
1 polymer ?
#
loop_
_entity_poly.entity_id
_entity_poly.type
_entity_poly.pdbx_seq_one_letter_code
_entity_poly.pdbx_strand_id
1 'polypeptide(L)'
;MKSLRPLKNASFFVASNGQGLQVEQLGGFILEWEHFEKIVKKANTLGGKMYRGDALAQAGGKLGYDIPYDCMEGFIATEFLDTLDGTSVTRRSTYYSGILAWADIVSVHRSQGQGSFITVNSAFRA
;
A
#
# COMPACT_ATOMS: atom_id res chain seq x y z
N MET A 1 12.84 -14.53 14.91
CA MET A 1 11.65 -14.29 14.08
C MET A 1 12.03 -14.51 12.63
N LYS A 2 11.22 -15.23 11.87
CA LYS A 2 11.56 -15.60 10.50
C LYS A 2 11.25 -14.45 9.54
N SER A 3 12.25 -14.05 8.76
CA SER A 3 12.10 -13.05 7.72
C SER A 3 11.49 -13.66 6.46
N LEU A 4 10.59 -12.95 5.81
CA LEU A 4 9.98 -13.32 4.53
C LEU A 4 10.47 -12.37 3.45
N ARG A 5 10.59 -12.86 2.21
CA ARG A 5 11.17 -12.09 1.11
C ARG A 5 10.27 -12.01 -0.13
N PRO A 6 9.06 -11.48 -0.03
CA PRO A 6 8.20 -11.34 -1.21
C PRO A 6 8.52 -10.09 -2.03
N LEU A 7 9.25 -9.13 -1.44
CA LEU A 7 9.57 -7.86 -2.08
C LEU A 7 11.01 -7.87 -2.56
N LYS A 8 11.24 -7.28 -3.74
CA LYS A 8 12.59 -7.16 -4.28
C LYS A 8 13.44 -6.31 -3.35
N ASN A 9 14.57 -6.85 -2.88
CA ASN A 9 15.52 -6.18 -1.99
C ASN A 9 14.90 -5.75 -0.65
N ALA A 10 13.80 -6.38 -0.25
CA ALA A 10 13.17 -6.10 1.03
C ALA A 10 12.77 -7.38 1.75
N SER A 11 12.80 -7.35 3.06
CA SER A 11 12.34 -8.45 3.91
C SER A 11 11.30 -7.90 4.87
N PHE A 12 10.32 -8.73 5.22
CA PHE A 12 9.38 -8.36 6.27
C PHE A 12 9.23 -9.52 7.26
N PHE A 13 8.75 -9.18 8.45
CA PHE A 13 8.58 -10.15 9.55
C PHE A 13 7.45 -9.67 10.46
N VAL A 14 6.93 -10.58 11.26
CA VAL A 14 5.86 -10.24 12.22
C VAL A 14 6.44 -9.35 13.32
N ALA A 15 5.76 -8.25 13.61
CA ALA A 15 6.18 -7.33 14.67
C ALA A 15 6.16 -8.04 16.03
N SER A 16 7.06 -7.65 16.93
CA SER A 16 7.20 -8.29 18.24
C SER A 16 5.93 -8.22 19.08
N ASN A 17 5.11 -7.17 18.89
CA ASN A 17 3.83 -7.03 19.61
C ASN A 17 2.67 -7.77 18.93
N GLY A 18 2.89 -8.42 17.78
CA GLY A 18 1.86 -9.16 17.05
C GLY A 18 0.82 -8.32 16.33
N GLN A 19 0.96 -7.00 16.29
CA GLN A 19 -0.06 -6.11 15.71
C GLN A 19 0.03 -5.97 14.20
N GLY A 20 1.07 -6.45 13.57
CA GLY A 20 1.24 -6.34 12.14
C GLY A 20 2.59 -6.82 11.68
N LEU A 21 3.05 -6.29 10.57
CA LEU A 21 4.31 -6.63 9.95
C LEU A 21 5.26 -5.45 9.99
N GLN A 22 6.56 -5.74 10.04
CA GLN A 22 7.61 -4.74 9.91
C GLN A 22 8.42 -5.05 8.66
N VAL A 23 8.77 -4.01 7.92
CA VAL A 23 9.65 -4.11 6.75
C VAL A 23 10.99 -3.53 7.15
N GLU A 24 12.05 -4.25 6.82
CA GLU A 24 13.41 -3.89 7.23
C GLU A 24 13.76 -2.44 6.89
N GLN A 25 13.41 -1.97 5.68
CA GLN A 25 13.72 -0.61 5.25
C GLN A 25 12.91 0.48 5.94
N LEU A 26 11.83 0.12 6.63
CA LEU A 26 10.95 1.09 7.28
C LEU A 26 11.22 1.23 8.79
N GLY A 27 12.26 0.55 9.29
CA GLY A 27 12.62 0.63 10.70
C GLY A 27 11.49 0.18 11.61
N GLY A 28 11.10 1.03 12.54
CA GLY A 28 10.06 0.70 13.53
C GLY A 28 8.62 0.86 13.08
N PHE A 29 8.39 1.29 11.84
CA PHE A 29 7.04 1.47 11.34
C PHE A 29 6.34 0.11 11.19
N ILE A 30 5.15 -0.02 11.78
CA ILE A 30 4.37 -1.26 11.74
C ILE A 30 3.26 -1.13 10.69
N LEU A 31 3.24 -2.07 9.73
CA LEU A 31 2.14 -2.21 8.80
C LEU A 31 1.09 -3.07 9.51
N GLU A 32 0.12 -2.43 10.15
CA GLU A 32 -0.86 -3.10 10.99
C GLU A 32 -1.79 -3.99 10.16
N TRP A 33 -2.26 -5.09 10.75
CA TRP A 33 -3.22 -5.99 10.07
C TRP A 33 -4.44 -5.22 9.57
N GLU A 34 -4.91 -4.28 10.35
CA GLU A 34 -6.05 -3.42 10.02
C GLU A 34 -5.80 -2.59 8.76
N HIS A 35 -4.57 -2.15 8.53
CA HIS A 35 -4.21 -1.40 7.32
C HIS A 35 -4.48 -2.21 6.06
N PHE A 36 -4.09 -3.49 6.07
CA PHE A 36 -4.29 -4.38 4.92
C PHE A 36 -5.77 -4.59 4.65
N GLU A 37 -6.56 -4.81 5.70
CA GLU A 37 -8.01 -4.98 5.58
C GLU A 37 -8.66 -3.74 4.99
N LYS A 38 -8.29 -2.55 5.46
CA LYS A 38 -8.84 -1.29 4.99
C LYS A 38 -8.50 -1.03 3.53
N ILE A 39 -7.29 -1.35 3.10
CA ILE A 39 -6.88 -1.19 1.70
C ILE A 39 -7.73 -2.07 0.80
N VAL A 40 -7.90 -3.34 1.15
CA VAL A 40 -8.72 -4.27 0.36
C VAL A 40 -10.17 -3.80 0.32
N LYS A 41 -10.71 -3.36 1.44
CA LYS A 41 -12.07 -2.84 1.52
C LYS A 41 -12.25 -1.62 0.62
N LYS A 42 -11.29 -0.68 0.68
CA LYS A 42 -11.34 0.51 -0.18
C LYS A 42 -11.26 0.13 -1.66
N ALA A 43 -10.36 -0.77 -2.02
CA ALA A 43 -10.24 -1.25 -3.40
C ALA A 43 -11.54 -1.87 -3.88
N ASN A 44 -12.23 -2.63 -3.03
CA ASN A 44 -13.53 -3.22 -3.37
C ASN A 44 -14.60 -2.14 -3.60
N THR A 45 -14.59 -1.05 -2.82
CA THR A 45 -15.51 0.07 -3.07
C THR A 45 -15.25 0.75 -4.41
N LEU A 46 -14.03 0.63 -4.92
CA LEU A 46 -13.63 1.18 -6.22
C LEU A 46 -13.81 0.19 -7.37
N GLY A 47 -14.54 -0.88 -7.16
CA GLY A 47 -14.78 -1.90 -8.18
C GLY A 47 -13.72 -2.99 -8.21
N GLY A 48 -12.87 -3.09 -7.20
CA GLY A 48 -11.82 -4.10 -7.10
C GLY A 48 -10.51 -3.72 -7.77
N LYS A 49 -10.37 -2.47 -8.22
CA LYS A 49 -9.16 -1.95 -8.85
C LYS A 49 -8.77 -0.65 -8.17
N MET A 50 -7.49 -0.53 -7.80
CA MET A 50 -6.98 0.67 -7.16
C MET A 50 -5.60 1.00 -7.70
N TYR A 51 -5.39 2.24 -8.17
CA TYR A 51 -4.07 2.70 -8.57
C TYR A 51 -3.21 2.91 -7.35
N ARG A 52 -1.91 2.66 -7.47
CA ARG A 52 -0.99 2.80 -6.34
C ARG A 52 -0.56 4.23 -6.10
N GLY A 53 -0.29 4.98 -7.16
CA GLY A 53 0.20 6.35 -7.02
C GLY A 53 1.66 6.44 -6.56
N ASP A 54 2.39 5.33 -6.59
CA ASP A 54 3.76 5.25 -6.09
C ASP A 54 4.73 6.16 -6.84
N ALA A 55 4.60 6.26 -8.16
CA ALA A 55 5.45 7.13 -8.96
C ALA A 55 5.20 8.60 -8.62
N LEU A 56 3.95 8.98 -8.36
CA LEU A 56 3.60 10.36 -7.97
C LEU A 56 4.18 10.69 -6.60
N ALA A 57 4.11 9.76 -5.65
CA ALA A 57 4.68 9.95 -4.32
C ALA A 57 6.21 10.04 -4.40
N GLN A 58 6.84 9.20 -5.23
CA GLN A 58 8.28 9.24 -5.42
C GLN A 58 8.74 10.58 -6.02
N ALA A 59 7.92 11.19 -6.86
CA ALA A 59 8.19 12.49 -7.47
C ALA A 59 7.90 13.67 -6.53
N GLY A 60 7.54 13.41 -5.28
CA GLY A 60 7.24 14.46 -4.31
C GLY A 60 5.83 15.02 -4.40
N GLY A 61 4.91 14.27 -5.00
CA GLY A 61 3.52 14.70 -5.19
C GLY A 61 2.83 15.06 -3.88
N LYS A 62 1.89 15.99 -3.96
CA LYS A 62 1.16 16.52 -2.81
C LYS A 62 -0.24 15.94 -2.74
N LEU A 63 -0.63 15.58 -1.53
CA LEU A 63 -1.94 14.98 -1.28
C LEU A 63 -3.08 15.94 -1.66
N GLY A 64 -4.02 15.42 -2.46
CA GLY A 64 -5.17 16.19 -2.91
C GLY A 64 -4.91 17.04 -4.14
N TYR A 65 -3.63 17.21 -4.55
CA TYR A 65 -3.24 17.97 -5.75
C TYR A 65 -2.72 17.01 -6.81
N ASP A 66 -1.53 16.47 -6.60
CA ASP A 66 -0.93 15.50 -7.54
C ASP A 66 -1.41 14.08 -7.26
N ILE A 67 -1.68 13.78 -5.99
CA ILE A 67 -2.03 12.44 -5.52
C ILE A 67 -3.48 12.40 -5.09
N PRO A 68 -4.34 11.67 -5.84
CA PRO A 68 -5.76 11.54 -5.47
C PRO A 68 -5.94 10.78 -4.16
N TYR A 69 -7.00 11.08 -3.43
CA TYR A 69 -7.35 10.34 -2.21
C TYR A 69 -7.73 8.88 -2.50
N ASP A 70 -8.21 8.57 -3.69
CA ASP A 70 -8.67 7.23 -4.07
C ASP A 70 -7.58 6.33 -4.62
N CYS A 71 -6.33 6.79 -4.74
CA CYS A 71 -5.21 5.90 -5.02
C CYS A 71 -4.64 5.37 -3.70
N MET A 72 -3.84 4.31 -3.77
CA MET A 72 -3.33 3.67 -2.55
C MET A 72 -2.47 4.62 -1.72
N GLU A 73 -1.56 5.38 -2.35
CA GLU A 73 -0.73 6.33 -1.60
C GLU A 73 -1.57 7.41 -0.91
N GLY A 74 -2.59 7.92 -1.58
CA GLY A 74 -3.49 8.92 -1.00
C GLY A 74 -4.31 8.35 0.15
N PHE A 75 -4.78 7.13 0.00
CA PHE A 75 -5.54 6.44 1.05
C PHE A 75 -4.67 6.17 2.28
N ILE A 76 -3.46 5.65 2.08
CA ILE A 76 -2.52 5.39 3.16
C ILE A 76 -2.15 6.69 3.88
N ALA A 77 -1.84 7.73 3.11
CA ALA A 77 -1.46 9.03 3.67
C ALA A 77 -2.56 9.59 4.58
N THR A 78 -3.81 9.51 4.12
CA THR A 78 -4.96 10.03 4.85
C THR A 78 -5.32 9.17 6.05
N GLU A 79 -5.42 7.86 5.86
CA GLU A 79 -5.97 6.97 6.88
C GLU A 79 -4.94 6.48 7.89
N PHE A 80 -3.69 6.32 7.48
CA PHE A 80 -2.68 5.70 8.35
C PHE A 80 -1.59 6.65 8.82
N LEU A 81 -1.32 7.72 8.06
CA LEU A 81 -0.20 8.63 8.34
C LEU A 81 -0.62 10.03 8.76
N ASP A 82 -1.92 10.30 8.78
CA ASP A 82 -2.47 11.63 9.11
C ASP A 82 -1.83 12.76 8.31
N THR A 83 -1.50 12.49 7.04
CA THR A 83 -0.88 13.46 6.15
C THR A 83 -1.85 14.60 5.89
N LEU A 84 -1.36 15.83 6.02
CA LEU A 84 -2.18 17.01 5.75
C LEU A 84 -2.33 17.24 4.25
N ASP A 85 -3.53 17.68 3.85
CA ASP A 85 -3.83 18.06 2.48
C ASP A 85 -2.80 19.10 2.00
N GLY A 86 -2.33 18.93 0.77
CA GLY A 86 -1.34 19.84 0.17
C GLY A 86 0.10 19.59 0.58
N THR A 87 0.39 18.58 1.41
CA THR A 87 1.76 18.22 1.77
C THR A 87 2.23 16.99 1.01
N SER A 88 3.55 16.81 0.93
CA SER A 88 4.14 15.67 0.23
C SER A 88 3.76 14.37 0.90
N VAL A 89 3.51 13.34 0.09
CA VAL A 89 3.09 12.01 0.56
C VAL A 89 4.31 11.12 0.69
N THR A 90 4.43 10.47 1.85
CA THR A 90 5.47 9.45 2.07
C THR A 90 5.08 8.18 1.31
N ARG A 91 6.00 7.66 0.48
CA ARG A 91 5.76 6.48 -0.34
C ARG A 91 5.70 5.22 0.52
N ARG A 92 4.56 4.54 0.51
CA ARG A 92 4.32 3.31 1.29
C ARG A 92 3.61 2.21 0.50
N SER A 93 2.93 2.55 -0.61
CA SER A 93 2.09 1.60 -1.35
C SER A 93 2.86 0.37 -1.83
N THR A 94 4.12 0.52 -2.19
CA THR A 94 4.96 -0.59 -2.66
C THR A 94 5.01 -1.72 -1.63
N TYR A 95 5.13 -1.37 -0.36
CA TYR A 95 5.23 -2.37 0.72
C TYR A 95 3.90 -3.07 0.95
N TYR A 96 2.81 -2.32 1.06
CA TYR A 96 1.48 -2.90 1.26
C TYR A 96 1.07 -3.76 0.07
N SER A 97 1.22 -3.25 -1.16
CA SER A 97 0.82 -3.98 -2.35
C SER A 97 1.68 -5.22 -2.57
N GLY A 98 2.97 -5.14 -2.29
CA GLY A 98 3.87 -6.27 -2.41
C GLY A 98 3.52 -7.41 -1.46
N ILE A 99 3.19 -7.09 -0.21
CA ILE A 99 2.80 -8.09 0.78
C ILE A 99 1.44 -8.70 0.43
N LEU A 100 0.47 -7.88 0.03
CA LEU A 100 -0.85 -8.37 -0.39
C LEU A 100 -0.74 -9.28 -1.62
N ALA A 101 0.15 -8.95 -2.56
CA ALA A 101 0.39 -9.79 -3.74
C ALA A 101 1.07 -11.11 -3.37
N TRP A 102 2.03 -11.05 -2.45
CA TRP A 102 2.70 -12.25 -1.94
C TRP A 102 1.70 -13.20 -1.28
N ALA A 103 0.70 -12.66 -0.59
CA ALA A 103 -0.35 -13.44 0.08
C ALA A 103 -1.48 -13.86 -0.86
N ASP A 104 -1.38 -13.58 -2.15
CA ASP A 104 -2.40 -13.88 -3.17
C ASP A 104 -3.76 -13.21 -2.92
N ILE A 105 -3.75 -12.09 -2.20
CA ILE A 105 -4.98 -11.32 -1.96
C ILE A 105 -5.25 -10.36 -3.11
N VAL A 106 -4.20 -9.81 -3.69
CA VAL A 106 -4.30 -8.92 -4.86
C VAL A 106 -3.30 -9.34 -5.93
N SER A 107 -3.50 -8.84 -7.15
CA SER A 107 -2.54 -8.92 -8.23
C SER A 107 -2.06 -7.51 -8.56
N VAL A 108 -0.76 -7.35 -8.82
CA VAL A 108 -0.17 -6.06 -9.15
C VAL A 108 0.04 -5.99 -10.65
N HIS A 109 -0.41 -4.89 -11.25
CA HIS A 109 -0.32 -4.67 -12.70
C HIS A 109 0.42 -3.38 -12.98
N ARG A 110 1.11 -3.34 -14.11
CA ARG A 110 1.75 -2.13 -14.59
C ARG A 110 1.01 -1.64 -15.83
N SER A 111 0.80 -0.32 -15.89
CA SER A 111 0.12 0.32 -17.00
C SER A 111 1.00 1.44 -17.52
N GLN A 112 1.20 1.50 -18.84
CA GLN A 112 1.94 2.60 -19.46
C GLN A 112 1.15 3.88 -19.30
N GLY A 113 1.82 4.92 -18.80
CA GLY A 113 1.24 6.25 -18.69
C GLY A 113 0.37 6.52 -17.47
N GLN A 114 -0.12 5.49 -16.77
CA GLN A 114 -1.00 5.68 -15.62
C GLN A 114 -0.43 5.08 -14.32
N GLY A 115 0.72 4.44 -14.40
CA GLY A 115 1.33 3.82 -13.24
C GLY A 115 0.75 2.46 -12.90
N SER A 116 1.23 1.90 -11.79
CA SER A 116 0.81 0.57 -11.35
C SER A 116 -0.52 0.61 -10.62
N PHE A 117 -1.24 -0.48 -10.69
CA PHE A 117 -2.49 -0.64 -9.95
C PHE A 117 -2.60 -2.07 -9.42
N ILE A 118 -3.48 -2.26 -8.45
CA ILE A 118 -3.83 -3.58 -7.94
C ILE A 118 -5.25 -3.94 -8.35
N THR A 119 -5.49 -5.24 -8.50
CA THR A 119 -6.84 -5.79 -8.58
C THR A 119 -7.01 -6.79 -7.45
N VAL A 120 -8.16 -6.74 -6.78
CA VAL A 120 -8.47 -7.68 -5.69
C VAL A 120 -8.82 -9.03 -6.31
N ASN A 121 -8.17 -10.10 -5.86
CA ASN A 121 -8.44 -11.44 -6.38
C ASN A 121 -9.85 -11.89 -6.00
N SER A 122 -10.46 -12.75 -6.84
CA SER A 122 -11.89 -13.07 -6.74
C SER A 122 -12.30 -13.59 -5.36
N ALA A 123 -11.45 -14.35 -4.69
CA ALA A 123 -11.74 -14.89 -3.35
C ALA A 123 -11.92 -13.80 -2.29
N PHE A 124 -11.42 -12.58 -2.54
CA PHE A 124 -11.44 -11.47 -1.58
C PHE A 124 -12.32 -10.31 -2.04
N ARG A 125 -13.02 -10.49 -3.15
CA ARG A 125 -14.00 -9.49 -3.63
C ARG A 125 -15.24 -9.55 -2.75
N ALA A 126 -15.68 -8.40 -2.32
CA ALA A 126 -16.90 -8.29 -1.51
C ALA A 126 -18.14 -8.26 -2.37
#